data_4e01ff5d240167e9b397b5a4c9fd54ae
#
_entry.id   4e01ff5d240167e9b397b5a4c9fd54ae
#
_cell.length_a   1.000
_cell.length_b   1.000
_cell.length_c   1.000
_cell.angle_alpha   90.00
_cell.angle_beta   90.00
_cell.angle_gamma   90.00
#
_symmetry.space_group_name_H-M   'P 1'
#
loop_
_entity.id
_entity.type
_entity.pdbx_description
1 polymer ?
#
loop_
_entity_poly.entity_id
_entity_poly.type
_entity_poly.pdbx_seq_one_letter_code
_entity_poly.pdbx_strand_id
1 'polypeptide(L)'
;MKAKPLLAALILAAAPAFAAETYTVDKVHSNAQFTIRHLMSKVTGKFTDVEGAIQVDRAKPEASAVEFKIKTASIDTANKQRDDHLRSPDFFDAANNPEITFKSTKMKATGKDSYQVSGTLTIRGVAKEITVPVTLLGEMKDPWGNERVGFEVQTTLNRKDYNILWNKTLDAGGYLLGDDVAVNLTLEAVKKKEEAAK
;
A
#
# COMPACT_ATOMS: atom_id res chain seq x y z
N MET A 1 26.02 -42.82 53.97
CA MET A 1 25.89 -41.42 53.53
C MET A 1 25.12 -41.41 52.22
N LYS A 2 23.85 -40.94 52.23
CA LYS A 2 22.96 -40.93 51.02
C LYS A 2 22.99 -39.50 50.46
N ALA A 3 23.58 -39.31 49.29
CA ALA A 3 23.54 -38.01 48.56
C ALA A 3 22.16 -37.78 47.99
N LYS A 4 21.57 -36.61 48.29
CA LYS A 4 20.32 -36.15 47.67
C LYS A 4 20.67 -35.40 46.37
N PRO A 5 19.96 -35.65 45.24
CA PRO A 5 20.15 -34.85 44.03
C PRO A 5 19.47 -33.49 44.19
N LEU A 6 20.22 -32.44 43.89
CA LEU A 6 19.74 -31.04 43.80
C LEU A 6 19.05 -30.88 42.44
N LEU A 7 17.75 -30.73 42.44
CA LEU A 7 16.96 -30.45 41.23
C LEU A 7 17.06 -28.98 40.93
N ALA A 8 17.87 -28.57 39.97
CA ALA A 8 17.93 -27.20 39.49
C ALA A 8 16.72 -26.92 38.60
N ALA A 9 15.76 -26.12 39.10
CA ALA A 9 14.63 -25.64 38.32
C ALA A 9 15.12 -24.58 37.34
N LEU A 10 15.12 -24.89 36.04
CA LEU A 10 15.37 -23.96 34.95
C LEU A 10 14.13 -23.10 34.79
N ILE A 11 14.15 -21.86 35.29
CA ILE A 11 13.10 -20.88 35.08
C ILE A 11 13.28 -20.33 33.66
N LEU A 12 12.47 -20.84 32.73
CA LEU A 12 12.34 -20.27 31.38
C LEU A 12 11.59 -18.93 31.51
N ALA A 13 12.31 -17.83 31.51
CA ALA A 13 11.71 -16.51 31.40
C ALA A 13 11.06 -16.37 30.00
N ALA A 14 9.75 -16.44 29.92
CA ALA A 14 9.01 -16.08 28.73
C ALA A 14 9.24 -14.58 28.46
N ALA A 15 9.92 -14.24 27.38
CA ALA A 15 9.98 -12.88 26.91
C ALA A 15 8.56 -12.39 26.59
N PRO A 16 8.18 -11.16 26.96
CA PRO A 16 6.88 -10.64 26.60
C PRO A 16 6.78 -10.62 25.07
N ALA A 17 5.82 -11.37 24.51
CA ALA A 17 5.45 -11.25 23.13
C ALA A 17 4.75 -9.89 22.97
N PHE A 18 5.43 -8.90 22.42
CA PHE A 18 4.78 -7.67 21.99
C PHE A 18 3.79 -8.04 20.89
N ALA A 19 2.50 -7.83 21.13
CA ALA A 19 1.48 -7.99 20.10
C ALA A 19 1.75 -6.99 18.97
N ALA A 20 1.55 -7.41 17.71
CA ALA A 20 1.69 -6.52 16.57
C ALA A 20 0.68 -5.36 16.69
N GLU A 21 1.16 -4.14 16.53
CA GLU A 21 0.34 -2.93 16.55
C GLU A 21 -0.42 -2.81 15.23
N THR A 22 -1.72 -2.55 15.27
CA THR A 22 -2.53 -2.36 14.06
C THR A 22 -2.82 -0.89 13.86
N TYR A 23 -2.51 -0.40 12.66
CA TYR A 23 -2.85 0.95 12.19
C TYR A 23 -3.87 0.84 11.05
N THR A 24 -4.82 1.78 11.01
CA THR A 24 -5.80 1.91 9.92
C THR A 24 -5.52 3.17 9.14
N VAL A 25 -5.50 3.09 7.82
CA VAL A 25 -5.28 4.23 6.92
C VAL A 25 -6.35 5.28 7.12
N ASP A 26 -5.93 6.52 7.35
CA ASP A 26 -6.79 7.69 7.42
C ASP A 26 -7.07 8.19 5.99
N LYS A 27 -8.27 7.95 5.49
CA LYS A 27 -8.69 8.31 4.12
C LYS A 27 -8.59 9.81 3.84
N VAL A 28 -8.78 10.65 4.87
CA VAL A 28 -8.84 12.10 4.71
C VAL A 28 -7.44 12.69 4.50
N HIS A 29 -6.43 12.10 5.15
CA HIS A 29 -5.05 12.55 5.12
C HIS A 29 -4.14 11.65 4.26
N SER A 30 -4.73 10.73 3.48
CA SER A 30 -4.00 9.85 2.58
C SER A 30 -4.28 10.20 1.12
N ASN A 31 -3.29 9.99 0.26
CA ASN A 31 -3.37 10.34 -1.14
C ASN A 31 -2.79 9.20 -2.01
N ALA A 32 -3.56 8.75 -3.00
CA ALA A 32 -3.14 7.76 -3.99
C ALA A 32 -3.16 8.40 -5.38
N GLN A 33 -2.01 8.94 -5.80
CA GLN A 33 -1.85 9.65 -7.08
C GLN A 33 -1.14 8.77 -8.11
N PHE A 34 -1.46 9.06 -9.37
CA PHE A 34 -0.74 8.52 -10.53
C PHE A 34 -0.51 9.61 -11.57
N THR A 35 0.52 9.42 -12.39
CA THR A 35 0.84 10.32 -13.50
C THR A 35 1.25 9.50 -14.71
N ILE A 36 0.66 9.80 -15.88
CA ILE A 36 0.95 9.14 -17.15
C ILE A 36 1.27 10.18 -18.23
N ARG A 37 2.17 9.85 -19.16
CA ARG A 37 2.43 10.67 -20.34
C ARG A 37 1.23 10.65 -21.29
N HIS A 38 0.83 11.82 -21.78
CA HIS A 38 -0.18 12.02 -22.82
C HIS A 38 0.40 12.97 -23.87
N LEU A 39 0.71 12.45 -25.06
CA LEU A 39 1.44 13.21 -26.10
C LEU A 39 2.73 13.82 -25.54
N MET A 40 2.80 15.15 -25.50
CA MET A 40 3.91 15.95 -25.00
C MET A 40 3.73 16.45 -23.57
N SER A 41 2.60 16.11 -22.93
CA SER A 41 2.25 16.52 -21.58
C SER A 41 2.06 15.33 -20.64
N LYS A 42 1.68 15.58 -19.41
CA LYS A 42 1.33 14.55 -18.42
C LYS A 42 -0.10 14.76 -17.92
N VAL A 43 -0.80 13.68 -17.71
CA VAL A 43 -2.07 13.66 -16.99
C VAL A 43 -1.81 13.08 -15.61
N THR A 44 -2.18 13.83 -14.58
CA THR A 44 -2.19 13.37 -13.20
C THR A 44 -3.63 13.10 -12.77
N GLY A 45 -3.83 12.02 -12.05
CA GLY A 45 -5.09 11.66 -11.42
C GLY A 45 -4.84 11.08 -10.02
N LYS A 46 -5.92 10.84 -9.31
CA LYS A 46 -5.92 10.20 -7.99
C LYS A 46 -7.09 9.25 -7.84
N PHE A 47 -7.02 8.40 -6.83
CA PHE A 47 -8.15 7.66 -6.31
C PHE A 47 -8.57 8.29 -4.99
N THR A 48 -9.87 8.59 -4.83
CA THR A 48 -10.41 9.31 -3.68
C THR A 48 -10.92 8.40 -2.58
N ASP A 49 -11.02 7.10 -2.82
CA ASP A 49 -11.46 6.11 -1.82
C ASP A 49 -10.40 5.02 -1.66
N VAL A 50 -9.61 5.16 -0.60
CA VAL A 50 -8.51 4.28 -0.23
C VAL A 50 -8.75 3.73 1.17
N GLU A 51 -8.42 2.45 1.38
CA GLU A 51 -8.51 1.78 2.67
C GLU A 51 -7.25 0.94 2.88
N GLY A 52 -6.89 0.73 4.13
CA GLY A 52 -5.74 -0.12 4.43
C GLY A 52 -5.58 -0.39 5.91
N ALA A 53 -4.90 -1.49 6.20
CA ALA A 53 -4.45 -1.87 7.53
C ALA A 53 -2.96 -2.19 7.48
N ILE A 54 -2.23 -1.72 8.47
CA ILE A 54 -0.80 -1.97 8.64
C ILE A 54 -0.62 -2.62 10.00
N GLN A 55 -0.06 -3.83 10.00
CA GLN A 55 0.35 -4.53 11.22
C GLN A 55 1.84 -4.30 11.40
N VAL A 56 2.24 -3.68 12.50
CA VAL A 56 3.63 -3.34 12.80
C VAL A 56 4.13 -4.23 13.94
N ASP A 57 5.10 -5.09 13.66
CA ASP A 57 5.87 -5.78 14.68
C ASP A 57 7.19 -5.04 14.90
N ARG A 58 7.29 -4.31 16.03
CA ARG A 58 8.48 -3.49 16.33
C ARG A 58 9.69 -4.35 16.72
N ALA A 59 9.46 -5.56 17.21
CA ALA A 59 10.52 -6.48 17.60
C ALA A 59 11.08 -7.23 16.38
N LYS A 60 10.21 -7.47 15.38
CA LYS A 60 10.54 -8.17 14.12
C LYS A 60 9.90 -7.44 12.94
N PRO A 61 10.49 -6.33 12.46
CA PRO A 61 9.90 -5.53 11.37
C PRO A 61 9.57 -6.33 10.11
N GLU A 62 10.30 -7.42 9.85
CA GLU A 62 10.03 -8.34 8.74
C GLU A 62 8.73 -9.16 8.91
N ALA A 63 8.18 -9.23 10.11
CA ALA A 63 6.88 -9.86 10.39
C ALA A 63 5.71 -8.87 10.23
N SER A 64 6.00 -7.58 9.98
CA SER A 64 4.98 -6.59 9.70
C SER A 64 4.27 -6.88 8.37
N ALA A 65 2.98 -6.51 8.28
CA ALA A 65 2.15 -6.78 7.12
C ALA A 65 1.34 -5.55 6.72
N VAL A 66 1.05 -5.44 5.43
CA VAL A 66 0.23 -4.36 4.85
C VAL A 66 -0.84 -4.97 3.96
N GLU A 67 -2.08 -4.56 4.17
CA GLU A 67 -3.19 -4.77 3.24
C GLU A 67 -3.75 -3.40 2.84
N PHE A 68 -3.86 -3.17 1.54
CA PHE A 68 -4.30 -1.90 0.99
C PHE A 68 -5.32 -2.14 -0.12
N LYS A 69 -6.37 -1.33 -0.16
CA LYS A 69 -7.45 -1.38 -1.14
C LYS A 69 -7.79 0.00 -1.64
N ILE A 70 -8.07 0.08 -2.93
CA ILE A 70 -8.53 1.29 -3.60
C ILE A 70 -9.83 0.93 -4.33
N LYS A 71 -10.87 1.71 -4.16
CA LYS A 71 -12.08 1.60 -4.98
C LYS A 71 -11.79 2.10 -6.39
N THR A 72 -11.82 1.20 -7.38
CA THR A 72 -11.48 1.52 -8.76
C THR A 72 -12.34 2.66 -9.32
N ALA A 73 -13.63 2.68 -8.96
CA ALA A 73 -14.57 3.72 -9.41
C ALA A 73 -14.28 5.12 -8.84
N SER A 74 -13.43 5.22 -7.81
CA SER A 74 -13.07 6.49 -7.17
C SER A 74 -12.02 7.30 -7.93
N ILE A 75 -11.66 6.87 -9.14
CA ILE A 75 -10.69 7.57 -9.99
C ILE A 75 -11.20 8.97 -10.35
N ASP A 76 -10.33 9.95 -10.18
CA ASP A 76 -10.59 11.36 -10.41
C ASP A 76 -9.35 12.02 -11.06
N THR A 77 -9.54 12.53 -12.27
CA THR A 77 -8.54 13.29 -13.03
C THR A 77 -8.98 14.73 -13.26
N ALA A 78 -10.01 15.21 -12.53
CA ALA A 78 -10.66 16.50 -12.71
C ALA A 78 -11.28 16.69 -14.11
N ASN A 79 -11.66 15.59 -14.78
CA ASN A 79 -12.34 15.59 -16.08
C ASN A 79 -13.31 14.41 -16.15
N LYS A 80 -14.60 14.71 -16.03
CA LYS A 80 -15.66 13.69 -15.97
C LYS A 80 -15.64 12.72 -17.15
N GLN A 81 -15.49 13.20 -18.39
CA GLN A 81 -15.49 12.36 -19.57
C GLN A 81 -14.30 11.38 -19.57
N ARG A 82 -13.14 11.83 -19.16
CA ARG A 82 -11.96 10.99 -19.01
C ARG A 82 -12.14 9.99 -17.88
N ASP A 83 -12.68 10.40 -16.75
CA ASP A 83 -12.92 9.52 -15.60
C ASP A 83 -13.93 8.42 -15.95
N ASP A 84 -15.00 8.74 -16.69
CA ASP A 84 -15.96 7.75 -17.18
C ASP A 84 -15.28 6.74 -18.13
N HIS A 85 -14.40 7.21 -19.03
CA HIS A 85 -13.63 6.33 -19.92
C HIS A 85 -12.62 5.47 -19.16
N LEU A 86 -11.97 6.03 -18.14
CA LEU A 86 -11.03 5.26 -17.29
C LEU A 86 -11.75 4.14 -16.51
N ARG A 87 -13.03 4.33 -16.12
CA ARG A 87 -13.85 3.29 -15.47
C ARG A 87 -14.33 2.20 -16.43
N SER A 88 -14.34 2.46 -17.75
CA SER A 88 -14.85 1.55 -18.77
C SER A 88 -13.97 0.31 -18.99
N PRO A 89 -14.46 -0.71 -19.75
CA PRO A 89 -13.68 -1.90 -20.12
C PRO A 89 -12.39 -1.63 -20.89
N ASP A 90 -12.26 -0.46 -21.55
CA ASP A 90 -11.04 -0.06 -22.22
C ASP A 90 -9.86 0.11 -21.26
N PHE A 91 -10.14 0.48 -19.99
CA PHE A 91 -9.13 0.74 -18.97
C PHE A 91 -9.30 -0.16 -17.75
N PHE A 92 -9.85 0.36 -16.66
CA PHE A 92 -9.91 -0.36 -15.38
C PHE A 92 -11.04 -1.37 -15.31
N ASP A 93 -12.09 -1.24 -16.16
CA ASP A 93 -13.28 -2.10 -16.11
C ASP A 93 -13.83 -2.19 -14.67
N ALA A 94 -14.11 -1.01 -14.10
CA ALA A 94 -14.42 -0.86 -12.68
C ALA A 94 -15.68 -1.60 -12.24
N ALA A 95 -16.60 -1.90 -13.18
CA ALA A 95 -17.82 -2.67 -12.90
C ALA A 95 -17.49 -4.14 -12.56
N ASN A 96 -16.51 -4.74 -13.27
CA ASN A 96 -16.09 -6.13 -13.07
C ASN A 96 -14.89 -6.22 -12.10
N ASN A 97 -14.12 -5.14 -11.96
CA ASN A 97 -12.93 -5.06 -11.11
C ASN A 97 -13.07 -3.87 -10.12
N PRO A 98 -13.96 -3.98 -9.12
CA PRO A 98 -14.31 -2.86 -8.24
C PRO A 98 -13.17 -2.40 -7.33
N GLU A 99 -12.13 -3.21 -7.16
CA GLU A 99 -11.03 -2.92 -6.26
C GLU A 99 -9.66 -3.16 -6.93
N ILE A 100 -8.72 -2.26 -6.65
CA ILE A 100 -7.28 -2.49 -6.77
C ILE A 100 -6.81 -2.89 -5.38
N THR A 101 -6.04 -3.98 -5.26
CA THR A 101 -5.61 -4.48 -3.96
C THR A 101 -4.11 -4.73 -3.92
N PHE A 102 -3.50 -4.50 -2.75
CA PHE A 102 -2.14 -4.91 -2.46
C PHE A 102 -2.10 -5.65 -1.14
N LYS A 103 -1.42 -6.80 -1.12
CA LYS A 103 -1.17 -7.58 0.08
C LYS A 103 0.30 -7.92 0.16
N SER A 104 0.97 -7.46 1.22
CA SER A 104 2.38 -7.75 1.40
C SER A 104 2.63 -9.21 1.72
N THR A 105 3.75 -9.73 1.21
CA THR A 105 4.27 -11.09 1.50
C THR A 105 5.58 -11.03 2.25
N LYS A 106 6.33 -9.92 2.11
CA LYS A 106 7.63 -9.75 2.76
C LYS A 106 7.94 -8.28 2.96
N MET A 107 8.55 -7.97 4.09
CA MET A 107 9.12 -6.64 4.39
C MET A 107 10.61 -6.80 4.72
N LYS A 108 11.43 -5.88 4.23
CA LYS A 108 12.87 -5.82 4.50
C LYS A 108 13.28 -4.39 4.76
N ALA A 109 13.85 -4.11 5.93
CA ALA A 109 14.48 -2.82 6.20
C ALA A 109 15.73 -2.65 5.31
N THR A 110 15.89 -1.48 4.69
CA THR A 110 17.03 -1.11 3.83
C THR A 110 17.78 0.11 4.35
N GLY A 111 17.26 0.77 5.36
CA GLY A 111 17.83 1.92 6.05
C GLY A 111 17.04 2.22 7.31
N LYS A 112 17.36 3.33 7.98
CA LYS A 112 16.71 3.72 9.25
C LYS A 112 15.19 3.85 9.08
N ASP A 113 14.73 4.55 8.05
CA ASP A 113 13.33 4.83 7.79
C ASP A 113 12.90 4.34 6.39
N SER A 114 13.62 3.36 5.84
CA SER A 114 13.44 2.87 4.48
C SER A 114 13.26 1.36 4.46
N TYR A 115 12.29 0.91 3.66
CA TYR A 115 11.90 -0.49 3.55
C TYR A 115 11.70 -0.89 2.09
N GLN A 116 11.92 -2.15 1.78
CA GLN A 116 11.44 -2.82 0.59
C GLN A 116 10.27 -3.71 0.99
N VAL A 117 9.10 -3.46 0.42
CA VAL A 117 7.89 -4.24 0.68
C VAL A 117 7.51 -5.00 -0.57
N SER A 118 7.59 -6.32 -0.51
CA SER A 118 7.16 -7.22 -1.59
C SER A 118 5.74 -7.68 -1.31
N GLY A 119 4.96 -7.89 -2.36
CA GLY A 119 3.57 -8.35 -2.22
C GLY A 119 2.87 -8.48 -3.56
N THR A 120 1.66 -9.00 -3.50
CA THR A 120 0.79 -9.17 -4.66
C THR A 120 -0.03 -7.91 -4.88
N LEU A 121 0.18 -7.23 -6.01
CA LEU A 121 -0.66 -6.14 -6.50
C LEU A 121 -1.64 -6.69 -7.53
N THR A 122 -2.93 -6.47 -7.30
CA THR A 122 -3.99 -6.85 -8.24
C THR A 122 -4.64 -5.61 -8.83
N ILE A 123 -4.58 -5.45 -10.15
CA ILE A 123 -5.24 -4.39 -10.91
C ILE A 123 -6.01 -5.05 -12.05
N ARG A 124 -7.26 -4.67 -12.27
CA ARG A 124 -8.11 -5.20 -13.35
C ARG A 124 -8.10 -6.75 -13.40
N GLY A 125 -8.19 -7.39 -12.24
CA GLY A 125 -8.19 -8.85 -12.10
C GLY A 125 -6.83 -9.54 -12.33
N VAL A 126 -5.79 -8.81 -12.71
CA VAL A 126 -4.44 -9.35 -12.92
C VAL A 126 -3.61 -9.16 -11.64
N ALA A 127 -3.18 -10.27 -11.06
CA ALA A 127 -2.32 -10.30 -9.87
C ALA A 127 -0.85 -10.46 -10.27
N LYS A 128 0.02 -9.59 -9.73
CA LYS A 128 1.47 -9.65 -9.92
C LYS A 128 2.22 -9.44 -8.62
N GLU A 129 3.29 -10.19 -8.43
CA GLU A 129 4.25 -9.92 -7.37
C GLU A 129 5.09 -8.71 -7.75
N ILE A 130 5.10 -7.71 -6.89
CA ILE A 130 5.92 -6.51 -7.02
C ILE A 130 6.71 -6.26 -5.74
N THR A 131 7.76 -5.46 -5.86
CA THR A 131 8.50 -4.93 -4.70
C THR A 131 8.58 -3.43 -4.83
N VAL A 132 8.10 -2.71 -3.82
CA VAL A 132 8.07 -1.25 -3.79
C VAL A 132 8.94 -0.70 -2.66
N PRO A 133 9.63 0.43 -2.89
CA PRO A 133 10.27 1.16 -1.81
C PRO A 133 9.21 1.87 -0.97
N VAL A 134 9.36 1.82 0.34
CA VAL A 134 8.51 2.51 1.31
C VAL A 134 9.39 3.33 2.24
N THR A 135 9.07 4.60 2.39
CA THR A 135 9.72 5.50 3.35
C THR A 135 8.78 5.77 4.51
N LEU A 136 9.25 5.57 5.73
CA LEU A 136 8.59 6.03 6.95
C LEU A 136 8.85 7.53 7.08
N LEU A 137 7.80 8.35 6.99
CA LEU A 137 7.90 9.81 7.11
C LEU A 137 8.01 10.28 8.56
N GLY A 138 7.50 9.47 9.49
CA GLY A 138 7.56 9.72 10.91
C GLY A 138 6.40 9.11 11.68
N GLU A 139 6.51 9.21 12.99
CA GLU A 139 5.48 8.80 13.95
C GLU A 139 5.27 9.94 14.93
N MET A 140 4.00 10.20 15.29
CA MET A 140 3.67 11.23 16.26
C MET A 140 2.35 10.94 16.98
N LYS A 141 2.13 11.63 18.09
CA LYS A 141 0.85 11.70 18.74
C LYS A 141 0.14 12.98 18.31
N ASP A 142 -1.11 12.84 17.80
CA ASP A 142 -1.90 13.99 17.40
C ASP A 142 -2.46 14.77 18.63
N PRO A 143 -3.03 15.98 18.45
CA PRO A 143 -3.57 16.76 19.56
C PRO A 143 -4.71 16.08 20.32
N TRP A 144 -5.33 15.07 19.75
CA TRP A 144 -6.41 14.27 20.38
C TRP A 144 -5.89 13.00 21.05
N GLY A 145 -4.57 12.80 21.06
CA GLY A 145 -3.90 11.67 21.72
C GLY A 145 -3.84 10.38 20.91
N ASN A 146 -4.17 10.40 19.62
CA ASN A 146 -4.01 9.22 18.76
C ASN A 146 -2.58 9.10 18.27
N GLU A 147 -2.03 7.89 18.25
CA GLU A 147 -0.75 7.60 17.63
C GLU A 147 -0.93 7.50 16.11
N ARG A 148 -0.14 8.28 15.36
CA ARG A 148 -0.17 8.36 13.91
C ARG A 148 1.18 8.00 13.32
N VAL A 149 1.16 7.42 12.13
CA VAL A 149 2.35 7.07 11.35
C VAL A 149 2.14 7.49 9.91
N GLY A 150 3.19 8.06 9.30
CA GLY A 150 3.17 8.51 7.90
C GLY A 150 4.11 7.67 7.03
N PHE A 151 3.66 7.32 5.81
CA PHE A 151 4.45 6.58 4.82
C PHE A 151 4.37 7.21 3.45
N GLU A 152 5.44 7.06 2.69
CA GLU A 152 5.48 7.40 1.26
C GLU A 152 5.92 6.20 0.44
N VAL A 153 5.26 6.02 -0.72
CA VAL A 153 5.63 5.04 -1.75
C VAL A 153 5.71 5.74 -3.08
N GLN A 154 6.87 5.67 -3.74
CA GLN A 154 7.05 6.15 -5.11
C GLN A 154 7.54 5.00 -5.97
N THR A 155 6.79 4.69 -7.03
CA THR A 155 7.13 3.60 -7.95
C THR A 155 6.59 3.88 -9.35
N THR A 156 7.02 3.05 -10.31
CA THR A 156 6.50 3.08 -11.67
C THR A 156 5.95 1.71 -12.02
N LEU A 157 4.76 1.67 -12.57
CA LEU A 157 4.10 0.45 -13.04
C LEU A 157 3.89 0.54 -14.55
N ASN A 158 4.06 -0.58 -15.26
CA ASN A 158 3.65 -0.66 -16.66
C ASN A 158 2.17 -1.08 -16.72
N ARG A 159 1.31 -0.23 -17.26
CA ARG A 159 -0.14 -0.49 -17.33
C ARG A 159 -0.51 -1.75 -18.14
N LYS A 160 0.31 -2.10 -19.15
CA LYS A 160 0.09 -3.27 -19.99
C LYS A 160 0.28 -4.58 -19.22
N ASP A 161 1.07 -4.55 -18.15
CA ASP A 161 1.25 -5.69 -17.25
C ASP A 161 -0.05 -6.10 -16.55
N TYR A 162 -1.03 -5.20 -16.52
CA TYR A 162 -2.35 -5.39 -15.92
C TYR A 162 -3.48 -5.37 -16.96
N ASN A 163 -3.18 -5.72 -18.22
CA ASN A 163 -4.12 -5.77 -19.34
C ASN A 163 -4.85 -4.43 -19.62
N ILE A 164 -4.27 -3.30 -19.23
CA ILE A 164 -4.75 -1.96 -19.62
C ILE A 164 -4.04 -1.58 -20.92
N LEU A 165 -4.60 -2.05 -22.05
CA LEU A 165 -3.93 -2.03 -23.36
C LEU A 165 -4.36 -0.85 -24.24
N TRP A 166 -5.52 -0.22 -23.93
CA TRP A 166 -6.06 0.84 -24.78
C TRP A 166 -5.02 1.91 -25.10
N ASN A 167 -4.92 2.26 -26.37
CA ASN A 167 -4.11 3.36 -26.85
C ASN A 167 -4.61 3.81 -28.23
N LYS A 168 -4.18 4.95 -28.70
CA LYS A 168 -4.45 5.45 -30.04
C LYS A 168 -3.11 5.70 -30.74
N THR A 169 -2.97 5.13 -31.94
CA THR A 169 -1.85 5.40 -32.82
C THR A 169 -1.99 6.79 -33.43
N LEU A 170 -0.91 7.49 -33.60
CA LEU A 170 -0.86 8.82 -34.19
C LEU A 170 -0.46 8.74 -35.66
N ASP A 171 -0.98 9.60 -36.51
CA ASP A 171 -0.69 9.62 -37.96
C ASP A 171 0.81 9.88 -38.23
N ALA A 172 1.48 10.65 -37.38
CA ALA A 172 2.92 10.89 -37.45
C ALA A 172 3.79 9.77 -36.84
N GLY A 173 3.16 8.66 -36.42
CA GLY A 173 3.80 7.57 -35.69
C GLY A 173 3.82 7.78 -34.19
N GLY A 174 3.90 6.66 -33.44
CA GLY A 174 3.86 6.66 -31.97
C GLY A 174 2.45 6.52 -31.39
N TYR A 175 2.35 6.75 -30.09
CA TYR A 175 1.13 6.49 -29.30
C TYR A 175 0.73 7.69 -28.45
N LEU A 176 -0.60 7.84 -28.28
CA LEU A 176 -1.23 8.89 -27.48
C LEU A 176 -0.78 8.81 -26.02
N LEU A 177 -0.81 7.61 -25.43
CA LEU A 177 -0.45 7.37 -24.02
C LEU A 177 0.89 6.66 -23.89
N GLY A 178 1.62 6.99 -22.82
CA GLY A 178 2.73 6.18 -22.34
C GLY A 178 2.26 4.85 -21.76
N ASP A 179 3.19 3.92 -21.59
CA ASP A 179 2.91 2.64 -20.95
C ASP A 179 3.25 2.66 -19.47
N ASP A 180 4.25 3.45 -19.09
CA ASP A 180 4.68 3.61 -17.71
C ASP A 180 3.84 4.66 -17.00
N VAL A 181 3.38 4.29 -15.81
CA VAL A 181 2.55 5.10 -14.90
C VAL A 181 3.35 5.30 -13.61
N ALA A 182 3.74 6.55 -13.34
CA ALA A 182 4.33 6.91 -12.06
C ALA A 182 3.24 6.91 -11.00
N VAL A 183 3.48 6.23 -9.89
CA VAL A 183 2.57 6.12 -8.74
C VAL A 183 3.23 6.77 -7.54
N ASN A 184 2.48 7.62 -6.84
CA ASN A 184 2.87 8.25 -5.59
C ASN A 184 1.75 8.06 -4.56
N LEU A 185 2.05 7.33 -3.48
CA LEU A 185 1.16 7.18 -2.33
C LEU A 185 1.78 7.93 -1.16
N THR A 186 1.00 8.82 -0.54
CA THR A 186 1.32 9.39 0.77
C THR A 186 0.21 8.97 1.71
N LEU A 187 0.55 8.17 2.70
CA LEU A 187 -0.40 7.53 3.59
C LEU A 187 -0.17 7.99 5.02
N GLU A 188 -1.24 8.36 5.68
CA GLU A 188 -1.27 8.54 7.12
C GLU A 188 -2.16 7.46 7.72
N ALA A 189 -1.73 6.84 8.82
CA ALA A 189 -2.48 5.79 9.48
C ALA A 189 -2.55 6.04 10.99
N VAL A 190 -3.68 5.66 11.59
CA VAL A 190 -3.96 5.83 13.01
C VAL A 190 -3.95 4.47 13.69
N LYS A 191 -3.26 4.38 14.83
CA LYS A 191 -3.21 3.17 15.65
C LYS A 191 -4.60 2.82 16.16
N LYS A 192 -5.02 1.58 15.93
CA LYS A 192 -6.24 1.07 16.57
C LYS A 192 -6.05 1.03 18.08
N LYS A 193 -7.01 1.57 18.81
CA LYS A 193 -7.07 1.36 20.26
C LYS A 193 -7.42 -0.12 20.50
N GLU A 194 -6.64 -0.80 21.34
CA GLU A 194 -7.03 -2.12 21.81
C GLU A 194 -8.33 -1.97 22.60
N GLU A 195 -9.39 -2.65 22.18
CA GLU A 195 -10.56 -2.80 23.03
C GLU A 195 -10.13 -3.60 24.25
N ALA A 196 -10.18 -2.99 25.43
CA ALA A 196 -9.94 -3.70 26.67
C ALA A 196 -10.89 -4.89 26.72
N ALA A 197 -10.32 -6.11 26.74
CA ALA A 197 -11.10 -7.33 26.90
C ALA A 197 -11.96 -7.18 28.17
N LYS A 198 -13.29 -7.16 27.99
CA LYS A 198 -14.27 -7.13 29.08
C LYS A 198 -14.36 -8.49 29.75
#